data_46509dd939787440f4357895b6d484b0
#
_entry.id   46509dd939787440f4357895b6d484b0
#
_cell.length_a   1.000
_cell.length_b   1.000
_cell.length_c   1.000
_cell.angle_alpha   90.00
_cell.angle_beta   90.00
_cell.angle_gamma   90.00
#
_symmetry.space_group_name_H-M   'P 1'
#
loop_
_entity.id
_entity.type
_entity.pdbx_description
1 polymer ?
#
loop_
_entity_poly.entity_id
_entity_poly.type
_entity_poly.pdbx_seq_one_letter_code
_entity_poly.pdbx_strand_id
1 'polypeptide(L)'
;MISVQEALQRILDYVDVLEAEEKALVSALGQVLDEDIAAPFDVPPLDNTAMDGYAVRAADTAGATPGSPRELRVIGEVAAGYIFEGEVAPGSAVRIMTGAPVPAGADAVVPFEETDEPFEKPPERTHRLEGTVRVFQEARPGANIRRAAEDVQQGQVVVRRGTVLRPPEIGLIASVGRATVRVVRRPVVAVLSTGDELLEPGQPRSGARIYDSNAHSIGALVQRHGGVPRLLGIARDTVEALTAKIKEGLNADMLVTSAGVSRGDYDVVKDVLAREGEIAFWTVAMKPGKPLAFGCFYPNGADGAGGKDGRRVPHIGLPGNPVSSMVAFELFGRPAMMKMMGKTDWRRPIVRALSQDRIVNRNDARVFFARCIVSEQDGRYYASLTGEQGSGILTSMVRANALTIIPADVEVVEPGEEIDVLMLDWSRGEEWGSRLAADEPAPAGPPGI
;
A
#
# COMPACT_ATOMS: atom_id res chain seq x y z
N MET A 1 12.83 25.44 19.68
CA MET A 1 12.15 24.14 19.51
C MET A 1 10.99 24.38 18.56
N ILE A 2 10.87 23.61 17.50
CA ILE A 2 9.80 23.73 16.51
C ILE A 2 8.75 22.64 16.73
N SER A 3 7.52 22.86 16.27
CA SER A 3 6.46 21.86 16.38
C SER A 3 6.68 20.68 15.42
N VAL A 4 5.99 19.57 15.65
CA VAL A 4 6.03 18.40 14.73
C VAL A 4 5.48 18.78 13.36
N GLN A 5 4.39 19.56 13.33
CA GLN A 5 3.77 20.02 12.09
C GLN A 5 4.70 20.94 11.29
N GLU A 6 5.36 21.88 11.99
CA GLU A 6 6.32 22.79 11.34
C GLU A 6 7.53 22.04 10.77
N ALA A 7 8.07 21.08 11.52
CA ALA A 7 9.17 20.24 11.05
C ALA A 7 8.76 19.44 9.80
N LEU A 8 7.59 18.81 9.84
CA LEU A 8 7.05 18.07 8.70
C LEU A 8 6.86 18.97 7.47
N GLN A 9 6.23 20.15 7.63
CA GLN A 9 5.98 21.06 6.51
C GLN A 9 7.29 21.50 5.87
N ARG A 10 8.28 21.89 6.67
CA ARG A 10 9.62 22.27 6.17
C ARG A 10 10.28 21.14 5.38
N ILE A 11 10.16 19.88 5.84
CA ILE A 11 10.68 18.71 5.13
C ILE A 11 9.98 18.54 3.77
N LEU A 12 8.65 18.62 3.79
CA LEU A 12 7.86 18.45 2.57
C LEU A 12 8.14 19.54 1.53
N ASP A 13 8.48 20.77 1.93
CA ASP A 13 8.79 21.87 1.02
C ASP A 13 10.08 21.63 0.20
N TYR A 14 10.98 20.77 0.69
CA TYR A 14 12.22 20.39 0.00
C TYR A 14 12.13 19.14 -0.86
N VAL A 15 11.00 18.42 -0.80
CA VAL A 15 10.83 17.14 -1.48
C VAL A 15 9.91 17.32 -2.67
N ASP A 16 10.35 16.89 -3.83
CA ASP A 16 9.60 16.92 -5.09
C ASP A 16 9.09 15.52 -5.44
N VAL A 17 8.06 15.45 -6.29
CA VAL A 17 7.58 14.20 -6.89
C VAL A 17 8.64 13.73 -7.90
N LEU A 18 8.94 12.44 -7.88
CA LEU A 18 9.90 11.83 -8.78
C LEU A 18 9.35 11.70 -10.20
N GLU A 19 10.25 11.51 -11.16
CA GLU A 19 9.92 11.27 -12.55
C GLU A 19 9.12 9.96 -12.72
N ALA A 20 8.38 9.90 -13.82
CA ALA A 20 7.62 8.71 -14.16
C ALA A 20 8.46 7.71 -14.97
N GLU A 21 8.15 6.43 -14.79
CA GLU A 21 8.72 5.28 -15.53
C GLU A 21 7.59 4.43 -16.13
N GLU A 22 7.89 3.71 -17.20
CA GLU A 22 6.98 2.69 -17.72
C GLU A 22 7.18 1.37 -16.98
N LYS A 23 6.07 0.72 -16.60
CA LYS A 23 6.10 -0.53 -15.85
C LYS A 23 5.02 -1.50 -16.29
N ALA A 24 5.33 -2.80 -16.21
CA ALA A 24 4.33 -3.85 -16.34
C ALA A 24 3.29 -3.74 -15.21
N LEU A 25 2.02 -4.05 -15.51
CA LEU A 25 0.88 -3.79 -14.63
C LEU A 25 1.07 -4.29 -13.20
N VAL A 26 1.40 -5.57 -13.02
CA VAL A 26 1.55 -6.15 -11.67
C VAL A 26 2.70 -5.50 -10.90
N SER A 27 3.78 -5.12 -11.58
CA SER A 27 4.93 -4.44 -10.97
C SER A 27 4.62 -3.00 -10.54
N ALA A 28 3.58 -2.40 -11.11
CA ALA A 28 3.12 -1.04 -10.80
C ALA A 28 2.20 -0.96 -9.57
N LEU A 29 1.86 -2.10 -8.94
CA LEU A 29 1.00 -2.15 -7.76
C LEU A 29 1.50 -1.20 -6.65
N GLY A 30 0.58 -0.33 -6.16
CA GLY A 30 0.85 0.64 -5.10
C GLY A 30 1.59 1.91 -5.56
N GLN A 31 1.97 2.03 -6.85
CA GLN A 31 2.50 3.27 -7.44
C GLN A 31 1.39 4.19 -7.92
N VAL A 32 1.72 5.44 -8.15
CA VAL A 32 0.79 6.48 -8.62
C VAL A 32 0.86 6.55 -10.13
N LEU A 33 -0.28 6.48 -10.78
CA LEU A 33 -0.42 6.57 -12.24
C LEU A 33 -0.09 7.99 -12.73
N ASP A 34 0.76 8.12 -13.76
CA ASP A 34 1.17 9.41 -14.36
C ASP A 34 0.51 9.69 -15.71
N GLU A 35 -0.51 8.93 -16.07
CA GLU A 35 -1.29 9.12 -17.30
C GLU A 35 -2.77 8.86 -17.04
N ASP A 36 -3.66 9.36 -17.90
CA ASP A 36 -5.04 8.92 -17.94
C ASP A 36 -5.15 7.66 -18.80
N ILE A 37 -5.88 6.66 -18.34
CA ILE A 37 -6.15 5.44 -19.11
C ILE A 37 -7.55 5.56 -19.69
N ALA A 38 -7.64 5.70 -21.01
CA ALA A 38 -8.90 5.66 -21.74
C ALA A 38 -9.11 4.29 -22.38
N ALA A 39 -10.35 3.83 -22.41
CA ALA A 39 -10.74 2.58 -23.04
C ALA A 39 -10.68 2.71 -24.56
N PRO A 40 -9.92 1.85 -25.28
CA PRO A 40 -9.86 1.90 -26.74
C PRO A 40 -11.06 1.23 -27.43
N PHE A 41 -11.88 0.51 -26.69
CA PHE A 41 -13.08 -0.20 -27.13
C PHE A 41 -14.08 -0.34 -25.97
N ASP A 42 -15.30 -0.74 -26.28
CA ASP A 42 -16.34 -1.01 -25.28
C ASP A 42 -16.03 -2.27 -24.46
N VAL A 43 -16.45 -2.28 -23.19
CA VAL A 43 -16.36 -3.47 -22.33
C VAL A 43 -17.79 -3.78 -21.79
N PRO A 44 -18.36 -4.93 -22.13
CA PRO A 44 -17.92 -5.88 -23.15
C PRO A 44 -18.00 -5.27 -24.56
N PRO A 45 -17.23 -5.79 -25.54
CA PRO A 45 -17.20 -5.22 -26.89
C PRO A 45 -18.44 -5.53 -27.72
N LEU A 46 -19.22 -6.54 -27.36
CA LEU A 46 -20.45 -6.99 -28.01
C LEU A 46 -21.48 -7.38 -26.96
N ASP A 47 -22.76 -7.32 -27.31
CA ASP A 47 -23.82 -7.95 -26.51
C ASP A 47 -23.46 -9.42 -26.29
N ASN A 48 -23.46 -9.89 -25.04
CA ASN A 48 -23.11 -11.27 -24.71
C ASN A 48 -24.05 -11.87 -23.67
N THR A 49 -24.05 -13.20 -23.58
CA THR A 49 -24.91 -13.88 -22.60
C THR A 49 -24.32 -13.85 -21.19
N ALA A 50 -25.18 -13.62 -20.20
CA ALA A 50 -24.88 -13.72 -18.79
C ALA A 50 -24.95 -15.15 -18.25
N MET A 51 -25.60 -16.08 -18.98
CA MET A 51 -25.90 -17.44 -18.56
C MET A 51 -25.56 -18.45 -19.67
N ASP A 52 -25.26 -19.68 -19.29
CA ASP A 52 -25.28 -20.83 -20.22
C ASP A 52 -26.71 -21.15 -20.58
N GLY A 53 -27.01 -21.35 -21.88
CA GLY A 53 -28.38 -21.56 -22.28
C GLY A 53 -28.55 -21.61 -23.78
N TYR A 54 -29.68 -21.10 -24.25
CA TYR A 54 -30.05 -21.00 -25.66
C TYR A 54 -30.37 -19.57 -26.03
N ALA A 55 -29.67 -19.03 -27.02
CA ALA A 55 -29.98 -17.75 -27.65
C ALA A 55 -31.20 -17.95 -28.57
N VAL A 56 -32.26 -17.20 -28.33
CA VAL A 56 -33.56 -17.35 -28.97
C VAL A 56 -34.12 -15.97 -29.32
N ARG A 57 -35.16 -15.97 -30.11
CA ARG A 57 -36.06 -14.82 -30.23
C ARG A 57 -37.11 -14.95 -29.11
N ALA A 58 -37.21 -13.94 -28.28
CA ALA A 58 -38.17 -13.91 -27.17
C ALA A 58 -39.61 -14.23 -27.63
N ALA A 59 -40.00 -13.72 -28.79
CA ALA A 59 -41.32 -13.96 -29.36
C ALA A 59 -41.61 -15.45 -29.59
N ASP A 60 -40.61 -16.28 -29.85
CA ASP A 60 -40.77 -17.72 -30.09
C ASP A 60 -40.99 -18.51 -28.82
N THR A 61 -40.76 -17.88 -27.64
CA THR A 61 -40.99 -18.46 -26.31
C THR A 61 -42.34 -18.05 -25.72
N ALA A 62 -43.13 -17.23 -26.39
CA ALA A 62 -44.36 -16.66 -25.86
C ALA A 62 -45.34 -17.76 -25.39
N GLY A 63 -45.80 -17.65 -24.14
CA GLY A 63 -46.69 -18.61 -23.48
C GLY A 63 -46.04 -19.94 -23.13
N ALA A 64 -44.71 -20.07 -23.14
CA ALA A 64 -44.02 -21.27 -22.72
C ALA A 64 -44.23 -21.51 -21.19
N THR A 65 -44.57 -22.75 -20.86
CA THR A 65 -44.71 -23.25 -19.47
C THR A 65 -44.26 -24.69 -19.43
N PRO A 66 -43.96 -25.24 -18.24
CA PRO A 66 -43.65 -26.69 -18.09
C PRO A 66 -44.74 -27.62 -18.64
N GLY A 67 -46.01 -27.19 -18.57
CA GLY A 67 -47.15 -27.96 -19.11
C GLY A 67 -47.43 -27.72 -20.59
N SER A 68 -46.85 -26.66 -21.19
CA SER A 68 -47.00 -26.31 -22.62
C SER A 68 -45.67 -25.70 -23.11
N PRO A 69 -44.62 -26.52 -23.25
CA PRO A 69 -43.31 -26.03 -23.70
C PRO A 69 -43.32 -25.55 -25.14
N ARG A 70 -42.40 -24.64 -25.46
CA ARG A 70 -42.10 -24.24 -26.84
C ARG A 70 -40.93 -25.03 -27.34
N GLU A 71 -41.10 -25.66 -28.51
CA GLU A 71 -40.04 -26.44 -29.16
C GLU A 71 -39.34 -25.58 -30.22
N LEU A 72 -38.01 -25.45 -30.11
CA LEU A 72 -37.17 -24.67 -31.02
C LEU A 72 -36.09 -25.58 -31.61
N ARG A 73 -35.81 -25.40 -32.91
CA ARG A 73 -34.77 -26.16 -33.59
C ARG A 73 -33.40 -25.60 -33.25
N VAL A 74 -32.51 -26.43 -32.72
CA VAL A 74 -31.11 -26.07 -32.46
C VAL A 74 -30.36 -26.08 -33.77
N ILE A 75 -29.78 -24.93 -34.15
CA ILE A 75 -29.07 -24.71 -35.41
C ILE A 75 -27.56 -24.60 -35.28
N GLY A 76 -27.06 -24.68 -34.05
CA GLY A 76 -25.63 -24.65 -33.78
C GLY A 76 -25.33 -24.30 -32.32
N GLU A 77 -24.05 -24.11 -32.08
CA GLU A 77 -23.50 -23.76 -30.76
C GLU A 77 -22.46 -22.65 -30.89
N VAL A 78 -22.39 -21.74 -29.87
CA VAL A 78 -21.35 -20.74 -29.75
C VAL A 78 -20.78 -20.69 -28.34
N ALA A 79 -19.47 -20.81 -28.23
CA ALA A 79 -18.73 -20.68 -26.99
C ALA A 79 -18.12 -19.27 -26.87
N ALA A 80 -17.72 -18.89 -25.64
CA ALA A 80 -17.00 -17.64 -25.40
C ALA A 80 -15.72 -17.56 -26.27
N GLY A 81 -15.49 -16.38 -26.86
CA GLY A 81 -14.36 -16.14 -27.76
C GLY A 81 -14.63 -16.48 -29.23
N TYR A 82 -15.80 -17.02 -29.57
CA TYR A 82 -16.24 -17.31 -30.96
C TYR A 82 -17.45 -16.48 -31.31
N ILE A 83 -17.69 -16.30 -32.63
CA ILE A 83 -18.88 -15.66 -33.18
C ILE A 83 -19.64 -16.72 -33.96
N PHE A 84 -20.96 -16.78 -33.78
CA PHE A 84 -21.83 -17.65 -34.57
C PHE A 84 -22.02 -17.06 -35.96
N GLU A 85 -21.61 -17.80 -37.00
CA GLU A 85 -21.77 -17.41 -38.38
C GLU A 85 -23.18 -17.82 -38.89
N GLY A 86 -24.19 -17.03 -38.53
CA GLY A 86 -25.56 -17.29 -38.91
C GLY A 86 -26.55 -16.37 -38.21
N GLU A 87 -27.85 -16.59 -38.48
CA GLU A 87 -28.92 -15.81 -37.86
C GLU A 87 -29.93 -16.76 -37.19
N VAL A 88 -30.40 -16.39 -36.00
CA VAL A 88 -31.49 -17.08 -35.29
C VAL A 88 -32.82 -16.70 -35.98
N ALA A 89 -33.28 -17.56 -36.90
CA ALA A 89 -34.54 -17.41 -37.58
C ALA A 89 -35.72 -17.79 -36.65
N PRO A 90 -36.99 -17.41 -37.01
CA PRO A 90 -38.17 -17.86 -36.26
C PRO A 90 -38.21 -19.36 -36.05
N GLY A 91 -38.49 -19.79 -34.80
CA GLY A 91 -38.55 -21.21 -34.39
C GLY A 91 -37.18 -21.89 -34.27
N SER A 92 -36.08 -21.13 -34.25
CA SER A 92 -34.73 -21.69 -34.05
C SER A 92 -34.07 -21.15 -32.80
N ALA A 93 -33.02 -21.86 -32.33
CA ALA A 93 -32.21 -21.53 -31.17
C ALA A 93 -30.74 -21.87 -31.46
N VAL A 94 -29.82 -21.12 -30.85
CA VAL A 94 -28.39 -21.43 -30.81
C VAL A 94 -27.98 -21.72 -29.37
N ARG A 95 -27.36 -22.86 -29.13
CA ARG A 95 -26.81 -23.20 -27.84
C ARG A 95 -25.64 -22.21 -27.54
N ILE A 96 -25.68 -21.54 -26.37
CA ILE A 96 -24.75 -20.46 -26.08
C ILE A 96 -24.16 -20.60 -24.67
N MET A 97 -22.85 -20.35 -24.55
CA MET A 97 -22.14 -20.43 -23.29
C MET A 97 -21.86 -19.03 -22.75
N THR A 98 -21.87 -18.88 -21.41
CA THR A 98 -21.63 -17.62 -20.70
C THR A 98 -20.45 -16.84 -21.29
N GLY A 99 -20.68 -15.56 -21.58
CA GLY A 99 -19.69 -14.65 -22.18
C GLY A 99 -19.58 -14.74 -23.71
N ALA A 100 -20.29 -15.68 -24.37
CA ALA A 100 -20.33 -15.72 -25.82
C ALA A 100 -21.19 -14.56 -26.38
N PRO A 101 -20.79 -13.96 -27.52
CA PRO A 101 -21.61 -12.96 -28.22
C PRO A 101 -22.97 -13.51 -28.60
N VAL A 102 -24.01 -12.70 -28.40
CA VAL A 102 -25.38 -13.06 -28.81
C VAL A 102 -25.45 -13.12 -30.34
N PRO A 103 -25.90 -14.26 -30.94
CA PRO A 103 -26.04 -14.38 -32.37
C PRO A 103 -27.05 -13.39 -32.98
N ALA A 104 -26.81 -12.97 -34.20
CA ALA A 104 -27.75 -12.15 -34.96
C ALA A 104 -29.15 -12.80 -34.96
N GLY A 105 -30.21 -11.99 -34.85
CA GLY A 105 -31.58 -12.44 -34.81
C GLY A 105 -32.10 -12.89 -33.43
N ALA A 106 -31.22 -13.23 -32.49
CA ALA A 106 -31.61 -13.49 -31.10
C ALA A 106 -31.71 -12.19 -30.30
N ASP A 107 -32.69 -12.12 -29.40
CA ASP A 107 -32.90 -10.98 -28.51
C ASP A 107 -33.11 -11.39 -27.04
N ALA A 108 -32.98 -12.69 -26.74
CA ALA A 108 -33.03 -13.25 -25.38
C ALA A 108 -32.18 -14.51 -25.29
N VAL A 109 -31.76 -14.84 -24.05
CA VAL A 109 -31.15 -16.13 -23.71
C VAL A 109 -31.98 -16.82 -22.65
N VAL A 110 -32.37 -18.06 -22.92
CA VAL A 110 -33.05 -18.95 -21.98
C VAL A 110 -32.02 -19.84 -21.33
N PRO A 111 -31.86 -19.78 -19.97
CA PRO A 111 -30.92 -20.65 -19.26
C PRO A 111 -31.23 -22.14 -19.44
N PHE A 112 -30.22 -23.01 -19.34
CA PHE A 112 -30.44 -24.46 -19.44
C PHE A 112 -31.45 -24.97 -18.42
N GLU A 113 -31.53 -24.36 -17.22
CA GLU A 113 -32.46 -24.69 -16.14
C GLU A 113 -33.95 -24.51 -16.55
N GLU A 114 -34.21 -23.68 -17.55
CA GLU A 114 -35.54 -23.40 -18.09
C GLU A 114 -35.83 -24.18 -19.39
N THR A 115 -35.02 -25.23 -19.64
CA THR A 115 -35.15 -26.09 -20.83
C THR A 115 -35.10 -27.58 -20.48
N ASP A 116 -35.24 -28.45 -21.46
CA ASP A 116 -35.05 -29.89 -21.34
C ASP A 116 -33.57 -30.34 -21.48
N GLU A 117 -32.62 -29.41 -21.44
CA GLU A 117 -31.21 -29.73 -21.40
C GLU A 117 -30.88 -30.38 -20.01
N PRO A 118 -30.32 -31.59 -19.95
CA PRO A 118 -30.02 -32.22 -18.68
C PRO A 118 -28.93 -31.47 -17.93
N PHE A 119 -29.19 -31.17 -16.65
CA PHE A 119 -28.28 -30.45 -15.74
C PHE A 119 -27.01 -31.28 -15.42
N GLU A 120 -27.15 -32.61 -15.37
CA GLU A 120 -26.03 -33.52 -15.20
C GLU A 120 -25.42 -33.83 -16.58
N LYS A 121 -24.20 -33.32 -16.81
CA LYS A 121 -23.43 -33.68 -18.02
C LYS A 121 -23.20 -35.20 -18.00
N PRO A 122 -23.71 -35.97 -18.98
CA PRO A 122 -23.19 -37.31 -19.17
C PRO A 122 -21.70 -37.26 -19.46
N PRO A 123 -20.88 -38.25 -19.03
CA PRO A 123 -19.44 -38.25 -19.19
C PRO A 123 -18.96 -38.26 -20.65
N GLU A 124 -19.84 -38.49 -21.58
CA GLU A 124 -19.60 -38.38 -23.03
C GLU A 124 -20.28 -37.15 -23.59
N ARG A 125 -19.53 -36.35 -24.35
CA ARG A 125 -19.97 -35.12 -25.04
C ARG A 125 -21.12 -35.42 -26.03
N THR A 126 -22.35 -35.58 -25.54
CA THR A 126 -23.55 -35.49 -26.34
C THR A 126 -24.00 -34.04 -26.42
N HIS A 127 -23.26 -33.22 -27.20
CA HIS A 127 -23.75 -31.91 -27.59
C HIS A 127 -24.97 -32.10 -28.46
N ARG A 128 -26.12 -31.51 -28.12
CA ARG A 128 -27.22 -31.32 -29.04
C ARG A 128 -26.83 -30.26 -30.09
N LEU A 129 -25.97 -30.64 -31.02
CA LEU A 129 -25.60 -29.80 -32.14
C LEU A 129 -26.71 -29.82 -33.23
N GLU A 130 -27.59 -30.82 -33.20
CA GLU A 130 -28.72 -31.00 -34.06
C GLU A 130 -29.91 -31.53 -33.26
N GLY A 131 -31.13 -31.09 -33.58
CA GLY A 131 -32.37 -31.49 -32.92
C GLY A 131 -33.19 -30.29 -32.44
N THR A 132 -33.99 -30.52 -31.42
CA THR A 132 -34.87 -29.52 -30.83
C THR A 132 -34.61 -29.37 -29.37
N VAL A 133 -34.86 -28.18 -28.81
CA VAL A 133 -34.87 -27.87 -27.39
C VAL A 133 -36.28 -27.44 -26.99
N ARG A 134 -36.75 -27.92 -25.83
CA ARG A 134 -38.03 -27.51 -25.25
C ARG A 134 -37.78 -26.46 -24.18
N VAL A 135 -38.38 -25.28 -24.41
CA VAL A 135 -38.31 -24.13 -23.48
C VAL A 135 -39.55 -24.17 -22.58
N PHE A 136 -39.33 -24.08 -21.27
CA PHE A 136 -40.37 -24.20 -20.25
C PHE A 136 -40.81 -22.86 -19.66
N GLN A 137 -40.14 -21.77 -20.02
CA GLN A 137 -40.46 -20.43 -19.53
C GLN A 137 -40.39 -19.39 -20.65
N GLU A 138 -41.33 -18.45 -20.63
CA GLU A 138 -41.34 -17.33 -21.56
C GLU A 138 -40.22 -16.36 -21.22
N ALA A 139 -39.34 -16.06 -22.20
CA ALA A 139 -38.29 -15.07 -22.09
C ALA A 139 -38.75 -13.69 -22.54
N ARG A 140 -38.30 -12.64 -21.84
CA ARG A 140 -38.51 -11.25 -22.29
C ARG A 140 -37.36 -10.80 -23.20
N PRO A 141 -37.58 -9.87 -24.14
CA PRO A 141 -36.50 -9.27 -24.91
C PRO A 141 -35.43 -8.67 -23.95
N GLY A 142 -34.17 -8.99 -24.22
CA GLY A 142 -33.03 -8.60 -23.38
C GLY A 142 -32.75 -9.52 -22.18
N ALA A 143 -33.56 -10.58 -21.96
CA ALA A 143 -33.35 -11.50 -20.86
C ALA A 143 -31.95 -12.16 -20.95
N ASN A 144 -31.19 -12.14 -19.85
CA ASN A 144 -29.86 -12.73 -19.71
C ASN A 144 -28.81 -12.23 -20.74
N ILE A 145 -28.99 -11.02 -21.27
CA ILE A 145 -28.06 -10.38 -22.21
C ILE A 145 -27.39 -9.20 -21.47
N ARG A 146 -26.04 -9.21 -21.42
CA ARG A 146 -25.22 -8.05 -21.06
C ARG A 146 -24.99 -7.23 -22.33
N ARG A 147 -25.27 -5.95 -22.25
CA ARG A 147 -25.12 -5.06 -23.41
C ARG A 147 -23.66 -4.68 -23.65
N ALA A 148 -23.32 -4.46 -24.91
CA ALA A 148 -22.06 -3.81 -25.26
C ALA A 148 -21.93 -2.48 -24.50
N ALA A 149 -20.73 -2.16 -24.02
CA ALA A 149 -20.44 -0.97 -23.21
C ALA A 149 -21.17 -0.89 -21.86
N GLU A 150 -21.71 -2.00 -21.34
CA GLU A 150 -22.43 -2.00 -20.05
C GLU A 150 -21.51 -1.59 -18.87
N ASP A 151 -20.22 -1.96 -18.90
CA ASP A 151 -19.23 -1.61 -17.89
C ASP A 151 -18.42 -0.37 -18.27
N VAL A 152 -17.86 -0.35 -19.49
CA VAL A 152 -17.00 0.73 -19.98
C VAL A 152 -17.32 1.07 -21.43
N GLN A 153 -17.46 2.36 -21.72
CA GLN A 153 -17.64 2.87 -23.09
C GLN A 153 -16.31 3.22 -23.74
N GLN A 154 -16.18 3.00 -25.03
CA GLN A 154 -15.04 3.45 -25.82
C GLN A 154 -14.78 4.95 -25.63
N GLY A 155 -13.52 5.33 -25.38
CA GLY A 155 -13.11 6.70 -25.12
C GLY A 155 -13.28 7.17 -23.67
N GLN A 156 -13.98 6.40 -22.84
CA GLN A 156 -14.11 6.71 -21.41
C GLN A 156 -12.76 6.60 -20.69
N VAL A 157 -12.41 7.61 -19.87
CA VAL A 157 -11.26 7.52 -18.97
C VAL A 157 -11.64 6.61 -17.79
N VAL A 158 -11.05 5.41 -17.75
CA VAL A 158 -11.35 4.37 -16.75
C VAL A 158 -10.51 4.51 -15.48
N VAL A 159 -9.27 4.99 -15.61
CA VAL A 159 -8.40 5.32 -14.46
C VAL A 159 -7.71 6.65 -14.74
N ARG A 160 -7.82 7.58 -13.79
CA ARG A 160 -7.24 8.92 -13.94
C ARG A 160 -5.80 8.96 -13.47
N ARG A 161 -5.01 9.85 -14.05
CA ARG A 161 -3.70 10.28 -13.52
C ARG A 161 -3.82 10.64 -12.03
N GLY A 162 -2.82 10.29 -11.22
CA GLY A 162 -2.79 10.52 -9.78
C GLY A 162 -3.43 9.40 -8.95
N THR A 163 -4.05 8.42 -9.59
CA THR A 163 -4.62 7.25 -8.89
C THR A 163 -3.52 6.34 -8.40
N VAL A 164 -3.61 5.90 -7.13
CA VAL A 164 -2.78 4.81 -6.60
C VAL A 164 -3.32 3.48 -7.14
N LEU A 165 -2.49 2.73 -7.85
CA LEU A 165 -2.89 1.47 -8.46
C LEU A 165 -3.05 0.37 -7.40
N ARG A 166 -4.28 -0.09 -7.19
CA ARG A 166 -4.67 -1.24 -6.37
C ARG A 166 -5.02 -2.42 -7.29
N PRO A 167 -5.27 -3.62 -6.77
CA PRO A 167 -5.66 -4.75 -7.60
C PRO A 167 -6.86 -4.50 -8.54
N PRO A 168 -7.94 -3.78 -8.14
CA PRO A 168 -9.05 -3.49 -9.06
C PRO A 168 -8.63 -2.59 -10.24
N GLU A 169 -7.82 -1.55 -10.00
CA GLU A 169 -7.33 -0.68 -11.07
C GLU A 169 -6.43 -1.45 -12.05
N ILE A 170 -5.56 -2.32 -11.52
CA ILE A 170 -4.74 -3.22 -12.36
C ILE A 170 -5.61 -4.10 -13.24
N GLY A 171 -6.66 -4.72 -12.68
CA GLY A 171 -7.61 -5.55 -13.41
C GLY A 171 -8.35 -4.77 -14.51
N LEU A 172 -8.85 -3.57 -14.18
CA LEU A 172 -9.56 -2.71 -15.12
C LEU A 172 -8.65 -2.25 -16.27
N ILE A 173 -7.41 -1.85 -15.98
CA ILE A 173 -6.42 -1.47 -17.00
C ILE A 173 -6.11 -2.66 -17.93
N ALA A 174 -5.99 -3.86 -17.37
CA ALA A 174 -5.78 -5.07 -18.15
C ALA A 174 -6.98 -5.40 -19.04
N SER A 175 -8.23 -5.19 -18.57
CA SER A 175 -9.45 -5.46 -19.35
C SER A 175 -9.60 -4.56 -20.57
N VAL A 176 -8.99 -3.38 -20.56
CA VAL A 176 -8.91 -2.47 -21.72
C VAL A 176 -7.66 -2.70 -22.59
N GLY A 177 -6.95 -3.83 -22.38
CA GLY A 177 -5.86 -4.29 -23.26
C GLY A 177 -4.48 -3.65 -23.02
N ARG A 178 -4.28 -2.91 -21.92
CA ARG A 178 -2.98 -2.32 -21.60
C ARG A 178 -2.10 -3.33 -20.87
N ALA A 179 -0.88 -3.53 -21.33
CA ALA A 179 0.12 -4.41 -20.69
C ALA A 179 1.06 -3.64 -19.74
N THR A 180 1.30 -2.37 -20.02
CA THR A 180 2.17 -1.47 -19.28
C THR A 180 1.47 -0.16 -18.95
N VAL A 181 1.96 0.52 -17.94
CA VAL A 181 1.47 1.84 -17.52
C VAL A 181 2.64 2.75 -17.15
N ARG A 182 2.43 4.06 -17.33
CA ARG A 182 3.35 5.07 -16.86
C ARG A 182 3.00 5.45 -15.43
N VAL A 183 3.94 5.27 -14.50
CA VAL A 183 3.76 5.50 -13.06
C VAL A 183 4.90 6.30 -12.48
N VAL A 184 4.65 7.07 -11.42
CA VAL A 184 5.72 7.71 -10.64
C VAL A 184 6.60 6.63 -10.04
N ARG A 185 7.92 6.70 -10.29
CA ARG A 185 8.84 5.66 -9.82
C ARG A 185 8.98 5.63 -8.29
N ARG A 186 9.43 4.51 -7.78
CA ARG A 186 9.71 4.32 -6.36
C ARG A 186 11.01 5.03 -5.98
N PRO A 187 11.06 5.78 -4.85
CA PRO A 187 12.29 6.38 -4.37
C PRO A 187 13.29 5.35 -3.90
N VAL A 188 14.54 5.50 -4.28
CA VAL A 188 15.67 4.81 -3.69
C VAL A 188 16.10 5.61 -2.44
N VAL A 189 16.04 4.98 -1.27
CA VAL A 189 16.40 5.61 -0.01
C VAL A 189 17.68 4.96 0.53
N ALA A 190 18.75 5.74 0.53
CA ALA A 190 20.01 5.32 1.14
C ALA A 190 19.89 5.44 2.67
N VAL A 191 20.29 4.40 3.40
CA VAL A 191 20.28 4.37 4.87
C VAL A 191 21.69 4.12 5.37
N LEU A 192 22.19 5.03 6.19
CA LEU A 192 23.52 5.04 6.75
C LEU A 192 23.47 5.09 8.28
N SER A 193 24.12 4.18 8.95
CA SER A 193 24.36 4.25 10.41
C SER A 193 25.74 4.80 10.71
N THR A 194 25.87 5.55 11.81
CA THR A 194 27.15 6.08 12.28
C THR A 194 27.39 5.67 13.73
N GLY A 195 28.63 5.36 14.09
CA GLY A 195 29.02 5.01 15.43
C GLY A 195 30.08 3.91 15.52
N ASP A 196 31.11 4.13 16.28
CA ASP A 196 32.20 3.14 16.53
C ASP A 196 31.73 1.97 17.40
N GLU A 197 30.61 2.11 18.13
CA GLU A 197 29.96 1.09 18.92
C GLU A 197 29.21 0.05 18.10
N LEU A 198 28.93 0.33 16.80
CA LEU A 198 28.06 -0.50 15.96
C LEU A 198 28.81 -1.69 15.34
N LEU A 199 28.09 -2.79 15.20
CA LEU A 199 28.46 -4.00 14.46
C LEU A 199 27.37 -4.34 13.44
N GLU A 200 27.77 -4.83 12.29
CA GLU A 200 26.83 -5.45 11.35
C GLU A 200 26.24 -6.74 11.96
N PRO A 201 24.94 -7.00 11.80
CA PRO A 201 24.33 -8.27 12.18
C PRO A 201 25.06 -9.44 11.53
N GLY A 202 25.30 -10.51 12.31
CA GLY A 202 26.06 -11.68 11.89
C GLY A 202 27.56 -11.62 12.21
N GLN A 203 28.11 -10.45 12.57
CA GLN A 203 29.48 -10.37 13.06
C GLN A 203 29.59 -10.86 14.51
N PRO A 204 30.72 -11.48 14.93
CA PRO A 204 30.94 -11.86 16.32
C PRO A 204 30.89 -10.65 17.24
N ARG A 205 30.11 -10.72 18.32
CA ARG A 205 30.05 -9.67 19.32
C ARG A 205 31.40 -9.54 20.06
N SER A 206 31.93 -8.34 20.15
CA SER A 206 33.17 -8.05 20.84
C SER A 206 33.02 -6.81 21.72
N GLY A 207 33.49 -6.92 22.97
CA GLY A 207 33.49 -5.80 23.92
C GLY A 207 32.11 -5.23 24.21
N ALA A 208 32.02 -3.90 24.26
CA ALA A 208 30.78 -3.13 24.50
C ALA A 208 29.98 -2.82 23.23
N ARG A 209 30.34 -3.39 22.10
CA ARG A 209 29.66 -3.12 20.83
C ARG A 209 28.26 -3.70 20.77
N ILE A 210 27.39 -3.03 20.06
CA ILE A 210 25.98 -3.41 19.80
C ILE A 210 25.74 -3.59 18.32
N TYR A 211 24.72 -4.38 17.94
CA TYR A 211 24.36 -4.54 16.53
C TYR A 211 23.56 -3.37 16.02
N ASP A 212 23.80 -2.99 14.75
CA ASP A 212 23.02 -1.96 14.06
C ASP A 212 21.60 -2.46 13.77
N SER A 213 20.68 -2.14 14.65
CA SER A 213 19.25 -2.39 14.46
C SER A 213 18.56 -1.29 13.64
N ASN A 214 19.13 -0.07 13.63
CA ASN A 214 18.49 1.09 13.03
C ASN A 214 18.47 1.01 11.49
N ALA A 215 19.60 0.72 10.84
CA ALA A 215 19.63 0.59 9.39
C ALA A 215 18.62 -0.46 8.90
N HIS A 216 18.50 -1.58 9.62
CA HIS A 216 17.60 -2.67 9.26
C HIS A 216 16.14 -2.31 9.49
N SER A 217 15.79 -1.69 10.62
CA SER A 217 14.41 -1.27 10.89
C SER A 217 13.95 -0.15 9.97
N ILE A 218 14.81 0.85 9.70
CA ILE A 218 14.51 1.93 8.75
C ILE A 218 14.42 1.39 7.32
N GLY A 219 15.36 0.52 6.90
CA GLY A 219 15.28 -0.14 5.58
C GLY A 219 13.99 -0.93 5.39
N ALA A 220 13.56 -1.66 6.43
CA ALA A 220 12.27 -2.37 6.42
C ALA A 220 11.07 -1.40 6.33
N LEU A 221 11.10 -0.26 7.04
CA LEU A 221 10.06 0.78 6.92
C LEU A 221 10.04 1.39 5.52
N VAL A 222 11.19 1.68 4.92
CA VAL A 222 11.27 2.15 3.52
C VAL A 222 10.58 1.17 2.58
N GLN A 223 10.93 -0.12 2.67
CA GLN A 223 10.35 -1.17 1.84
C GLN A 223 8.84 -1.33 2.08
N ARG A 224 8.41 -1.36 3.33
CA ARG A 224 6.99 -1.45 3.72
C ARG A 224 6.15 -0.35 3.10
N HIS A 225 6.70 0.85 2.98
CA HIS A 225 5.99 2.03 2.45
C HIS A 225 6.19 2.25 0.95
N GLY A 226 6.82 1.30 0.27
CA GLY A 226 6.91 1.26 -1.19
C GLY A 226 8.17 1.89 -1.78
N GLY A 227 9.14 2.32 -0.96
CA GLY A 227 10.47 2.72 -1.41
C GLY A 227 11.41 1.53 -1.61
N VAL A 228 12.57 1.79 -2.17
CA VAL A 228 13.67 0.83 -2.36
C VAL A 228 14.81 1.18 -1.39
N PRO A 229 15.01 0.39 -0.31
CA PRO A 229 16.08 0.66 0.64
C PRO A 229 17.44 0.29 0.03
N ARG A 230 18.43 1.15 0.28
CA ARG A 230 19.84 0.93 -0.03
C ARG A 230 20.67 1.10 1.23
N LEU A 231 21.01 -0.01 1.90
CA LEU A 231 21.80 0.02 3.11
C LEU A 231 23.26 0.30 2.75
N LEU A 232 23.82 1.39 3.30
CA LEU A 232 25.22 1.79 3.08
C LEU A 232 26.17 1.18 4.11
N GLY A 233 25.62 0.49 5.12
CA GLY A 233 26.39 -0.04 6.26
C GLY A 233 26.72 1.05 7.30
N ILE A 234 27.78 0.80 8.07
CA ILE A 234 28.18 1.63 9.18
C ILE A 234 29.36 2.53 8.78
N ALA A 235 29.23 3.84 8.99
CA ALA A 235 30.37 4.75 8.95
C ALA A 235 30.99 4.88 10.34
N ARG A 236 32.32 4.90 10.40
CA ARG A 236 33.04 5.25 11.64
C ARG A 236 32.93 6.75 11.89
N ASP A 237 33.11 7.15 13.16
CA ASP A 237 33.02 8.55 13.59
C ASP A 237 34.23 9.37 13.17
N THR A 238 34.63 9.28 11.89
CA THR A 238 35.68 10.10 11.28
C THR A 238 35.12 10.88 10.10
N VAL A 239 35.66 12.08 9.83
CA VAL A 239 35.24 12.94 8.72
C VAL A 239 35.38 12.22 7.38
N GLU A 240 36.48 11.50 7.18
CA GLU A 240 36.80 10.81 5.93
C GLU A 240 35.80 9.65 5.66
N ALA A 241 35.55 8.80 6.66
CA ALA A 241 34.64 7.66 6.53
C ALA A 241 33.21 8.13 6.29
N LEU A 242 32.76 9.11 7.06
CA LEU A 242 31.41 9.68 6.92
C LEU A 242 31.24 10.37 5.56
N THR A 243 32.21 11.19 5.12
CA THR A 243 32.16 11.85 3.81
C THR A 243 32.11 10.83 2.65
N ALA A 244 32.91 9.78 2.72
CA ALA A 244 32.89 8.73 1.71
C ALA A 244 31.52 8.04 1.60
N LYS A 245 30.90 7.70 2.74
CA LYS A 245 29.59 7.06 2.81
C LYS A 245 28.45 7.98 2.38
N ILE A 246 28.49 9.27 2.74
CA ILE A 246 27.54 10.26 2.27
C ILE A 246 27.62 10.36 0.75
N LYS A 247 28.82 10.50 0.17
CA LYS A 247 28.99 10.57 -1.29
C LYS A 247 28.45 9.33 -2.01
N GLU A 248 28.64 8.13 -1.42
CA GLU A 248 28.02 6.90 -1.92
C GLU A 248 26.48 7.01 -1.92
N GLY A 249 25.90 7.61 -0.89
CA GLY A 249 24.47 7.80 -0.71
C GLY A 249 23.84 8.84 -1.68
N LEU A 250 24.62 9.79 -2.22
CA LEU A 250 24.10 10.85 -3.10
C LEU A 250 23.56 10.35 -4.45
N ASN A 251 23.79 9.10 -4.80
CA ASN A 251 23.15 8.45 -5.97
C ASN A 251 21.71 7.98 -5.69
N ALA A 252 21.24 8.07 -4.45
CA ALA A 252 19.87 7.79 -4.06
C ALA A 252 18.97 9.04 -4.18
N ASP A 253 17.67 8.88 -4.02
CA ASP A 253 16.69 9.97 -4.04
C ASP A 253 16.55 10.66 -2.69
N MET A 254 16.85 9.95 -1.63
CA MET A 254 16.88 10.46 -0.25
C MET A 254 17.98 9.74 0.53
N LEU A 255 18.68 10.47 1.39
CA LEU A 255 19.61 9.92 2.34
C LEU A 255 19.04 10.00 3.76
N VAL A 256 19.02 8.89 4.47
CA VAL A 256 18.66 8.81 5.89
C VAL A 256 19.87 8.39 6.67
N THR A 257 20.25 9.18 7.68
CA THR A 257 21.29 8.78 8.63
C THR A 257 20.68 8.47 10.00
N SER A 258 21.23 7.47 10.68
CA SER A 258 20.86 7.10 12.05
C SER A 258 22.05 7.33 12.96
N ALA A 259 21.86 8.05 14.06
CA ALA A 259 22.85 8.64 14.95
C ALA A 259 23.57 9.88 14.34
N GLY A 260 24.54 10.44 15.06
CA GLY A 260 25.25 11.66 14.64
C GLY A 260 24.47 12.98 14.79
N VAL A 261 23.28 12.95 15.42
CA VAL A 261 22.46 14.16 15.69
C VAL A 261 22.42 14.55 17.17
N SER A 262 23.15 13.84 18.02
CA SER A 262 23.25 14.14 19.48
C SER A 262 24.40 15.09 19.79
N ARG A 263 24.40 15.66 21.01
CA ARG A 263 25.36 16.74 21.41
C ARG A 263 26.85 16.34 21.41
N GLY A 264 27.20 15.03 21.44
CA GLY A 264 28.57 14.55 21.51
C GLY A 264 29.23 14.31 20.16
N ASP A 265 28.42 13.78 19.16
CA ASP A 265 28.89 13.45 17.81
C ASP A 265 28.63 14.59 16.81
N TYR A 266 28.21 15.73 17.36
CA TYR A 266 27.66 16.87 16.63
C TYR A 266 28.67 17.55 15.72
N ASP A 267 29.94 17.51 16.04
CA ASP A 267 30.93 18.28 15.29
C ASP A 267 31.33 17.60 13.98
N VAL A 268 31.57 16.28 13.97
CA VAL A 268 32.03 15.57 12.78
C VAL A 268 30.89 15.48 11.72
N VAL A 269 29.70 15.06 12.14
CA VAL A 269 28.55 14.97 11.22
C VAL A 269 28.16 16.36 10.70
N LYS A 270 28.14 17.35 11.58
CA LYS A 270 27.82 18.74 11.25
C LYS A 270 28.81 19.36 10.28
N ASP A 271 30.12 19.16 10.48
CA ASP A 271 31.16 19.71 9.61
C ASP A 271 31.08 19.09 8.18
N VAL A 272 30.84 17.76 8.10
CA VAL A 272 30.67 17.10 6.81
C VAL A 272 29.39 17.57 6.12
N LEU A 273 28.27 17.64 6.87
CA LEU A 273 26.99 18.07 6.34
C LEU A 273 27.04 19.56 5.87
N ALA A 274 27.73 20.42 6.60
CA ALA A 274 27.90 21.85 6.22
C ALA A 274 28.80 22.04 5.00
N ARG A 275 29.72 21.11 4.73
CA ARG A 275 30.60 21.15 3.54
C ARG A 275 29.91 20.66 2.27
N GLU A 276 29.06 19.65 2.39
CA GLU A 276 28.50 18.91 1.25
C GLU A 276 27.01 19.28 1.00
N GLY A 277 26.39 20.12 1.87
CA GLY A 277 24.97 20.48 1.74
C GLY A 277 24.52 21.59 2.68
N GLU A 278 23.24 21.96 2.55
CA GLU A 278 22.53 22.87 3.45
C GLU A 278 21.76 22.06 4.49
N ILE A 279 22.33 21.85 5.68
CA ILE A 279 21.69 21.05 6.71
C ILE A 279 21.40 21.89 7.94
N ALA A 280 20.16 21.83 8.41
CA ALA A 280 19.68 22.42 9.65
C ALA A 280 19.46 21.35 10.72
N PHE A 281 19.92 21.63 11.93
CA PHE A 281 19.68 20.77 13.10
C PHE A 281 18.54 21.35 13.92
N TRP A 282 17.51 20.56 14.12
CA TRP A 282 16.33 20.99 14.84
C TRP A 282 16.15 20.27 16.17
N THR A 283 15.58 21.00 17.09
CA THR A 283 14.99 20.45 18.29
C THR A 283 13.49 20.45 18.10
N VAL A 284 12.90 19.28 17.82
CA VAL A 284 11.46 19.13 17.63
C VAL A 284 10.76 18.90 18.96
N ALA A 285 9.58 19.52 19.10
CA ALA A 285 8.77 19.43 20.32
C ALA A 285 8.04 18.09 20.43
N MET A 286 8.80 16.98 20.46
CA MET A 286 8.28 15.62 20.56
C MET A 286 9.11 14.73 21.47
N LYS A 287 8.52 13.64 21.94
CA LYS A 287 9.20 12.52 22.59
C LYS A 287 8.49 11.19 22.24
N PRO A 288 9.30 10.15 21.93
CA PRO A 288 10.73 10.18 21.68
C PRO A 288 11.06 10.92 20.37
N GLY A 289 12.34 11.21 20.10
CA GLY A 289 12.77 11.77 18.81
C GLY A 289 13.06 13.28 18.79
N LYS A 290 13.40 13.90 19.91
CA LYS A 290 13.69 15.33 20.04
C LYS A 290 14.72 15.88 19.04
N PRO A 291 15.93 15.29 18.83
CA PRO A 291 16.89 15.77 17.86
C PRO A 291 16.54 15.26 16.47
N LEU A 292 16.61 16.14 15.50
CA LEU A 292 16.41 15.84 14.06
C LEU A 292 17.36 16.72 13.25
N ALA A 293 18.04 16.15 12.25
CA ALA A 293 18.72 16.90 11.22
C ALA A 293 17.95 16.81 9.92
N PHE A 294 17.85 17.91 9.20
CA PHE A 294 17.22 17.93 7.89
C PHE A 294 17.90 18.95 6.98
N GLY A 295 17.95 18.63 5.69
CA GLY A 295 18.46 19.50 4.64
C GLY A 295 18.59 18.79 3.32
N CYS A 296 19.41 19.34 2.43
CA CYS A 296 19.69 18.78 1.12
C CYS A 296 21.17 18.72 0.85
N PHE A 297 21.59 17.66 0.19
CA PHE A 297 22.89 17.57 -0.46
C PHE A 297 22.79 17.92 -1.93
N TYR A 298 23.90 18.44 -2.45
CA TYR A 298 24.08 18.77 -3.86
C TYR A 298 25.17 17.87 -4.43
N PRO A 299 24.89 16.87 -5.26
CA PRO A 299 25.89 15.88 -5.75
C PRO A 299 27.10 16.50 -6.45
N ASN A 300 26.98 17.75 -6.94
CA ASN A 300 28.01 18.47 -7.69
C ASN A 300 28.64 19.67 -6.91
N GLY A 301 28.50 19.68 -5.57
CA GLY A 301 29.07 20.72 -4.70
C GLY A 301 28.12 21.86 -4.37
N ALA A 302 28.34 22.46 -3.17
CA ALA A 302 27.51 23.55 -2.61
C ALA A 302 27.76 24.94 -3.26
N ASP A 303 28.63 25.05 -4.25
CA ASP A 303 29.05 26.35 -4.85
C ASP A 303 27.96 27.05 -5.67
N GLY A 304 26.70 26.96 -5.22
CA GLY A 304 25.59 27.85 -5.63
C GLY A 304 25.03 27.67 -7.05
N ALA A 305 25.70 26.95 -7.90
CA ALA A 305 25.19 26.53 -9.18
C ALA A 305 24.85 25.04 -9.02
N GLY A 306 23.60 24.73 -8.67
CA GLY A 306 23.10 23.36 -8.81
C GLY A 306 23.67 22.82 -10.11
N GLY A 307 24.42 21.69 -10.05
CA GLY A 307 25.03 21.13 -11.25
C GLY A 307 24.05 21.17 -12.39
N LYS A 308 24.46 21.10 -13.65
CA LYS A 308 23.63 21.34 -14.86
C LYS A 308 22.19 20.73 -14.79
N ASP A 309 21.90 19.88 -13.81
CA ASP A 309 20.62 19.18 -13.60
C ASP A 309 19.87 19.61 -12.33
N GLY A 310 20.39 20.54 -11.49
CA GLY A 310 19.69 21.05 -10.29
C GLY A 310 19.27 19.99 -9.25
N ARG A 311 19.85 18.79 -9.30
CA ARG A 311 19.45 17.66 -8.46
C ARG A 311 19.77 17.91 -6.99
N ARG A 312 18.76 17.81 -6.15
CA ARG A 312 18.86 17.85 -4.69
C ARG A 312 18.63 16.45 -4.14
N VAL A 313 19.38 16.04 -3.12
CA VAL A 313 19.16 14.81 -2.37
C VAL A 313 18.75 15.19 -0.95
N PRO A 314 17.46 15.14 -0.60
CA PRO A 314 16.99 15.39 0.75
C PRO A 314 17.68 14.45 1.75
N HIS A 315 18.06 15.00 2.89
CA HIS A 315 18.66 14.26 3.99
C HIS A 315 17.80 14.37 5.24
N ILE A 316 17.59 13.24 5.92
CA ILE A 316 16.94 13.17 7.23
C ILE A 316 17.87 12.45 8.18
N GLY A 317 18.40 13.19 9.16
CA GLY A 317 19.20 12.63 10.26
C GLY A 317 18.30 12.26 11.43
N LEU A 318 18.22 10.98 11.73
CA LEU A 318 17.40 10.39 12.79
C LEU A 318 18.19 10.19 14.07
N PRO A 319 17.53 10.15 15.24
CA PRO A 319 18.20 9.86 16.52
C PRO A 319 18.84 8.46 16.53
N GLY A 320 19.91 8.27 17.32
CA GLY A 320 20.56 6.97 17.51
C GLY A 320 19.72 5.92 18.25
N ASN A 321 18.85 6.33 19.16
CA ASN A 321 17.97 5.40 19.88
C ASN A 321 16.92 4.77 18.92
N PRO A 322 16.76 3.44 18.89
CA PRO A 322 15.98 2.74 17.87
C PRO A 322 14.50 3.13 17.83
N VAL A 323 13.86 3.27 18.98
CA VAL A 323 12.45 3.72 19.02
C VAL A 323 12.32 5.15 18.53
N SER A 324 13.24 6.04 18.91
CA SER A 324 13.25 7.43 18.44
C SER A 324 13.42 7.51 16.93
N SER A 325 14.31 6.70 16.39
CA SER A 325 14.59 6.60 14.95
C SER A 325 13.36 6.15 14.17
N MET A 326 12.70 5.07 14.59
CA MET A 326 11.50 4.57 13.95
C MET A 326 10.32 5.57 14.02
N VAL A 327 10.07 6.17 15.21
CA VAL A 327 9.00 7.17 15.37
C VAL A 327 9.27 8.40 14.53
N ALA A 328 10.50 8.91 14.50
CA ALA A 328 10.86 10.06 13.66
C ALA A 328 10.75 9.73 12.17
N PHE A 329 11.13 8.53 11.74
CA PHE A 329 10.93 8.10 10.35
C PHE A 329 9.45 8.05 9.98
N GLU A 330 8.58 7.50 10.84
CA GLU A 330 7.14 7.45 10.60
C GLU A 330 6.50 8.84 10.48
N LEU A 331 6.98 9.81 11.26
CA LEU A 331 6.44 11.16 11.27
C LEU A 331 7.02 12.07 10.18
N PHE A 332 8.23 11.81 9.70
CA PHE A 332 8.94 12.70 8.79
C PHE A 332 9.44 11.99 7.52
N GLY A 333 10.16 10.89 7.64
CA GLY A 333 10.76 10.16 6.52
C GLY A 333 9.70 9.53 5.62
N ARG A 334 8.70 8.87 6.22
CA ARG A 334 7.60 8.26 5.50
C ARG A 334 6.77 9.28 4.69
N PRO A 335 6.28 10.40 5.25
CA PRO A 335 5.57 11.41 4.48
C PRO A 335 6.41 11.99 3.32
N ALA A 336 7.69 12.28 3.57
CA ALA A 336 8.61 12.74 2.52
C ALA A 336 8.71 11.73 1.37
N MET A 337 8.92 10.45 1.67
CA MET A 337 8.98 9.38 0.69
C MET A 337 7.65 9.20 -0.06
N MET A 338 6.52 9.34 0.64
CA MET A 338 5.20 9.24 -0.01
C MET A 338 4.95 10.41 -0.97
N LYS A 339 5.39 11.63 -0.61
CA LYS A 339 5.35 12.77 -1.53
C LYS A 339 6.20 12.52 -2.77
N MET A 340 7.42 11.96 -2.62
CA MET A 340 8.27 11.56 -3.75
C MET A 340 7.55 10.60 -4.72
N MET A 341 6.74 9.70 -4.19
CA MET A 341 5.93 8.77 -4.98
C MET A 341 4.66 9.39 -5.59
N GLY A 342 4.44 10.70 -5.44
CA GLY A 342 3.24 11.38 -5.93
C GLY A 342 1.97 11.10 -5.13
N LYS A 343 2.06 10.51 -3.95
CA LYS A 343 0.90 10.25 -3.09
C LYS A 343 0.47 11.54 -2.40
N THR A 344 -0.81 11.86 -2.50
CA THR A 344 -1.41 13.07 -1.87
C THR A 344 -1.93 12.80 -0.47
N ASP A 345 -2.33 11.56 -0.18
CA ASP A 345 -2.73 11.13 1.16
C ASP A 345 -1.60 10.31 1.80
N TRP A 346 -0.75 11.03 2.54
CA TRP A 346 0.36 10.47 3.32
C TRP A 346 0.10 10.48 4.83
N ARG A 347 -1.08 10.90 5.27
CA ARG A 347 -1.47 10.88 6.68
C ARG A 347 -1.74 9.44 7.11
N ARG A 348 -1.36 9.14 8.34
CA ARG A 348 -1.81 7.91 8.99
C ARG A 348 -3.18 8.11 9.59
N PRO A 349 -4.01 7.06 9.63
CA PRO A 349 -5.27 7.12 10.34
C PRO A 349 -5.03 7.47 11.82
N ILE A 350 -5.83 8.41 12.32
CA ILE A 350 -5.91 8.75 13.75
C ILE A 350 -7.29 8.31 14.23
N VAL A 351 -7.31 7.60 15.35
CA VAL A 351 -8.55 7.20 16.01
C VAL A 351 -8.62 7.76 17.41
N ARG A 352 -9.85 7.97 17.90
CA ARG A 352 -10.12 8.27 19.30
C ARG A 352 -10.24 6.96 20.05
N ALA A 353 -9.44 6.80 21.11
CA ALA A 353 -9.43 5.60 21.94
C ALA A 353 -9.50 5.96 23.42
N LEU A 354 -10.10 5.10 24.22
CA LEU A 354 -10.09 5.22 25.67
C LEU A 354 -8.78 4.66 26.20
N SER A 355 -8.05 5.45 26.97
CA SER A 355 -6.82 4.99 27.62
C SER A 355 -7.15 3.95 28.69
N GLN A 356 -6.47 2.81 28.68
CA GLN A 356 -6.58 1.80 29.75
C GLN A 356 -5.53 2.00 30.83
N ASP A 357 -4.51 2.79 30.54
CA ASP A 357 -3.41 3.06 31.44
C ASP A 357 -3.35 4.54 31.84
N ARG A 358 -2.74 4.77 32.99
CA ARG A 358 -2.33 6.13 33.39
C ARG A 358 -1.08 6.53 32.62
N ILE A 359 -1.17 7.60 31.79
CA ILE A 359 -0.05 8.10 30.97
C ILE A 359 0.47 9.40 31.56
N VAL A 360 1.74 9.42 31.95
CA VAL A 360 2.37 10.63 32.47
C VAL A 360 3.22 11.28 31.39
N ASN A 361 2.80 12.43 30.92
CA ASN A 361 3.54 13.30 30.02
C ASN A 361 4.17 14.43 30.84
N ARG A 362 5.33 14.18 31.44
CA ARG A 362 6.02 15.24 32.23
C ARG A 362 6.02 16.55 31.45
N ASN A 363 5.57 17.64 32.09
CA ASN A 363 5.41 18.96 31.50
C ASN A 363 6.76 19.54 31.02
N ASP A 364 7.18 19.12 29.82
CA ASP A 364 8.42 19.52 29.16
C ASP A 364 8.18 20.15 27.77
N ALA A 365 6.97 20.62 27.53
CA ALA A 365 6.51 21.26 26.29
C ALA A 365 6.69 20.39 25.02
N ARG A 366 6.56 19.06 25.15
CA ARG A 366 6.68 18.11 24.03
C ARG A 366 5.45 17.23 23.90
N VAL A 367 5.03 17.00 22.64
CA VAL A 367 4.03 15.96 22.32
C VAL A 367 4.63 14.58 22.62
N PHE A 368 3.88 13.74 23.32
CA PHE A 368 4.33 12.39 23.66
C PHE A 368 3.68 11.33 22.78
N PHE A 369 4.52 10.65 22.00
CA PHE A 369 4.15 9.50 21.17
C PHE A 369 4.53 8.20 21.92
N ALA A 370 3.65 7.76 22.84
CA ALA A 370 3.87 6.52 23.56
C ALA A 370 3.42 5.32 22.70
N ARG A 371 4.18 4.21 22.78
CA ARG A 371 3.84 2.96 22.09
C ARG A 371 2.65 2.31 22.79
N CYS A 372 1.61 2.00 22.03
CA CYS A 372 0.42 1.38 22.56
C CYS A 372 -0.11 0.30 21.63
N ILE A 373 -0.99 -0.54 22.19
CA ILE A 373 -1.82 -1.50 21.48
C ILE A 373 -3.22 -0.95 21.46
N VAL A 374 -3.79 -0.77 20.27
CA VAL A 374 -5.18 -0.41 20.08
C VAL A 374 -5.98 -1.67 19.78
N SER A 375 -7.05 -1.88 20.53
CA SER A 375 -8.07 -2.91 20.30
C SER A 375 -9.44 -2.28 20.10
N GLU A 376 -10.34 -2.97 19.40
CA GLU A 376 -11.73 -2.58 19.23
C GLU A 376 -12.61 -3.55 20.02
N GLN A 377 -13.50 -3.01 20.87
CA GLN A 377 -14.48 -3.75 21.63
C GLN A 377 -15.82 -2.99 21.59
N ASP A 378 -16.88 -3.64 21.18
CA ASP A 378 -18.24 -3.07 21.09
C ASP A 378 -18.29 -1.73 20.31
N GLY A 379 -17.52 -1.61 19.22
CA GLY A 379 -17.46 -0.42 18.37
C GLY A 379 -16.68 0.75 18.96
N ARG A 380 -15.95 0.54 20.06
CA ARG A 380 -15.05 1.53 20.69
C ARG A 380 -13.61 1.06 20.65
N TYR A 381 -12.70 2.02 20.51
CA TYR A 381 -11.26 1.73 20.57
C TYR A 381 -10.73 1.93 21.98
N TYR A 382 -9.83 1.05 22.38
CA TYR A 382 -9.11 1.07 23.65
C TYR A 382 -7.62 1.06 23.39
N ALA A 383 -6.86 1.85 24.14
CA ALA A 383 -5.41 1.95 23.99
C ALA A 383 -4.71 1.54 25.28
N SER A 384 -3.88 0.50 25.22
CA SER A 384 -3.01 0.05 26.32
C SER A 384 -1.55 0.29 25.99
N LEU A 385 -0.75 0.78 26.94
CA LEU A 385 0.69 0.94 26.75
C LEU A 385 1.38 -0.43 26.59
N THR A 386 2.45 -0.46 25.77
CA THR A 386 3.27 -1.68 25.58
C THR A 386 4.27 -1.95 26.73
N GLY A 387 4.08 -1.32 27.88
CA GLY A 387 4.98 -1.36 29.02
C GLY A 387 5.94 -0.16 29.03
N GLU A 388 7.22 -0.40 29.40
CA GLU A 388 8.23 0.63 29.54
C GLU A 388 8.41 1.46 28.26
N GLN A 389 8.38 2.79 28.39
CA GLN A 389 8.41 3.74 27.29
C GLN A 389 9.81 4.34 27.01
N GLY A 390 10.89 3.65 27.42
CA GLY A 390 12.27 4.05 27.11
C GLY A 390 12.55 4.06 25.60
N SER A 391 13.35 5.02 25.12
CA SER A 391 13.65 5.18 23.69
C SER A 391 14.57 4.10 23.12
N GLY A 392 15.26 3.33 23.98
CA GLY A 392 16.08 2.18 23.60
C GLY A 392 15.35 0.83 23.63
N ILE A 393 14.09 0.79 24.10
CA ILE A 393 13.35 -0.47 24.29
C ILE A 393 12.63 -0.86 22.99
N LEU A 394 13.38 -1.48 22.06
CA LEU A 394 12.86 -1.87 20.74
C LEU A 394 11.69 -2.85 20.82
N THR A 395 11.66 -3.73 21.83
CA THR A 395 10.53 -4.66 22.05
C THR A 395 9.19 -3.96 22.26
N SER A 396 9.19 -2.73 22.77
CA SER A 396 7.97 -1.92 22.88
C SER A 396 7.37 -1.56 21.52
N MET A 397 8.21 -1.35 20.48
CA MET A 397 7.74 -1.14 19.09
C MET A 397 7.25 -2.43 18.46
N VAL A 398 7.83 -3.58 18.77
CA VAL A 398 7.38 -4.88 18.24
C VAL A 398 5.96 -5.19 18.70
N ARG A 399 5.62 -4.82 19.94
CA ARG A 399 4.27 -5.04 20.49
C ARG A 399 3.24 -4.01 20.04
N ALA A 400 3.69 -2.79 19.66
CA ALA A 400 2.81 -1.69 19.31
C ALA A 400 2.18 -1.86 17.92
N ASN A 401 0.90 -1.57 17.80
CA ASN A 401 0.24 -1.31 16.52
C ASN A 401 -0.09 0.17 16.34
N ALA A 402 0.20 1.02 17.35
CA ALA A 402 -0.14 2.44 17.34
C ALA A 402 0.77 3.26 18.27
N LEU A 403 0.69 4.59 18.10
CA LEU A 403 1.32 5.57 18.97
C LEU A 403 0.25 6.50 19.55
N THR A 404 0.25 6.76 20.86
CA THR A 404 -0.59 7.81 21.44
C THR A 404 -0.12 9.18 20.97
N ILE A 405 -1.02 10.16 20.90
CA ILE A 405 -0.70 11.56 20.65
C ILE A 405 -1.12 12.35 21.89
N ILE A 406 -0.23 12.43 22.89
CA ILE A 406 -0.53 13.21 24.11
C ILE A 406 0.02 14.62 23.91
N PRO A 407 -0.83 15.65 23.90
CA PRO A 407 -0.42 17.04 23.72
C PRO A 407 0.60 17.50 24.76
N ALA A 408 1.37 18.54 24.41
CA ALA A 408 2.45 19.04 25.24
C ALA A 408 1.97 19.68 26.56
N ASP A 409 0.74 20.18 26.58
CA ASP A 409 0.07 20.82 27.72
C ASP A 409 -0.72 19.83 28.60
N VAL A 410 -0.81 18.57 28.20
CA VAL A 410 -1.42 17.49 28.98
C VAL A 410 -0.36 16.80 29.81
N GLU A 411 -0.41 16.96 31.15
CA GLU A 411 0.56 16.35 32.06
C GLU A 411 0.27 14.88 32.38
N VAL A 412 -1.01 14.56 32.49
CA VAL A 412 -1.47 13.23 32.87
C VAL A 412 -2.73 12.90 32.09
N VAL A 413 -2.83 11.67 31.61
CA VAL A 413 -4.07 11.06 31.12
C VAL A 413 -4.43 9.94 32.10
N GLU A 414 -5.63 9.98 32.65
CA GLU A 414 -6.12 8.94 33.55
C GLU A 414 -6.84 7.81 32.74
N PRO A 415 -6.90 6.59 33.28
CA PRO A 415 -7.65 5.50 32.66
C PRO A 415 -9.12 5.90 32.41
N GLY A 416 -9.64 5.61 31.20
CA GLY A 416 -10.98 5.99 30.76
C GLY A 416 -11.07 7.33 30.05
N GLU A 417 -10.01 8.13 30.02
CA GLU A 417 -9.98 9.37 29.22
C GLU A 417 -9.75 9.08 27.74
N GLU A 418 -10.37 9.88 26.88
CA GLU A 418 -10.18 9.80 25.43
C GLU A 418 -8.86 10.44 25.00
N ILE A 419 -8.14 9.73 24.15
CA ILE A 419 -6.89 10.19 23.54
C ILE A 419 -6.91 9.97 22.03
N ASP A 420 -6.14 10.78 21.31
CA ASP A 420 -5.86 10.54 19.90
C ASP A 420 -4.73 9.51 19.77
N VAL A 421 -4.89 8.58 18.85
CA VAL A 421 -3.94 7.50 18.60
C VAL A 421 -3.64 7.39 17.11
N LEU A 422 -2.36 7.48 16.75
CA LEU A 422 -1.85 7.33 15.39
C LEU A 422 -1.62 5.84 15.10
N MET A 423 -2.36 5.29 14.16
CA MET A 423 -2.25 3.88 13.81
C MET A 423 -1.01 3.62 12.97
N LEU A 424 -0.15 2.70 13.41
CA LEU A 424 1.01 2.21 12.67
C LEU A 424 0.65 0.99 11.81
N ASP A 425 -0.23 0.15 12.34
CA ASP A 425 -0.75 -1.03 11.68
C ASP A 425 -2.26 -1.12 11.88
N TRP A 426 -2.99 -1.30 10.77
CA TRP A 426 -4.45 -1.34 10.78
C TRP A 426 -4.97 -2.69 10.27
N SER A 427 -4.23 -3.77 10.36
CA SER A 427 -4.74 -5.07 9.97
C SER A 427 -5.87 -5.49 10.92
N ARG A 428 -7.12 -5.35 10.48
CA ARG A 428 -8.26 -5.97 11.14
C ARG A 428 -8.15 -7.48 10.94
N GLY A 429 -7.80 -8.22 11.98
CA GLY A 429 -7.92 -9.67 12.02
C GLY A 429 -6.68 -10.50 11.70
N GLU A 430 -5.55 -9.93 11.33
CA GLU A 430 -4.29 -10.65 11.36
C GLU A 430 -3.59 -10.34 12.70
N GLU A 431 -3.49 -11.35 13.56
CA GLU A 431 -2.79 -11.32 14.86
C GLU A 431 -1.27 -11.13 14.67
N TRP A 432 -0.85 -9.97 14.16
CA TRP A 432 0.56 -9.64 13.97
C TRP A 432 1.26 -9.19 15.26
N GLY A 433 0.60 -9.15 16.38
CA GLY A 433 1.18 -8.76 17.67
C GLY A 433 1.00 -9.79 18.78
N SER A 434 0.11 -10.77 18.63
CA SER A 434 -0.24 -11.69 19.72
C SER A 434 0.64 -12.94 19.84
N ARG A 435 1.61 -13.15 18.93
CA ARG A 435 2.51 -14.32 18.95
C ARG A 435 3.89 -14.06 19.54
N LEU A 436 4.16 -12.90 20.09
CA LEU A 436 5.21 -12.82 21.11
C LEU A 436 4.56 -13.33 22.40
N ALA A 437 4.85 -14.60 22.69
CA ALA A 437 4.40 -15.40 23.80
C ALA A 437 3.59 -14.62 24.85
N ALA A 438 2.34 -14.99 25.04
CA ALA A 438 1.67 -14.84 26.32
C ALA A 438 2.72 -15.20 27.39
N ASP A 439 2.96 -14.24 28.29
CA ASP A 439 3.83 -14.31 29.44
C ASP A 439 4.18 -15.75 29.88
N GLU A 440 5.32 -16.27 29.46
CA GLU A 440 6.06 -17.15 30.34
C GLU A 440 6.60 -16.23 31.47
N PRO A 441 6.21 -16.48 32.71
CA PRO A 441 6.79 -15.74 33.84
C PRO A 441 8.30 -15.89 33.77
N ALA A 442 9.02 -14.78 33.95
CA ALA A 442 10.47 -14.77 34.00
C ALA A 442 10.94 -15.93 34.88
N PRO A 443 11.92 -16.76 34.45
CA PRO A 443 12.39 -17.86 35.25
C PRO A 443 12.83 -17.29 36.59
N ALA A 444 12.31 -17.86 37.68
CA ALA A 444 12.67 -17.51 39.04
C ALA A 444 14.20 -17.54 39.14
N GLY A 445 14.79 -16.43 39.54
CA GLY A 445 16.22 -16.32 39.76
C GLY A 445 16.69 -17.47 40.66
N PRO A 446 17.96 -17.92 40.51
CA PRO A 446 18.50 -19.00 41.36
C PRO A 446 18.34 -18.64 42.82
N PRO A 447 18.02 -19.62 43.69
CA PRO A 447 17.93 -19.37 45.14
C PRO A 447 19.27 -18.87 45.62
N GLY A 448 19.24 -17.75 46.34
CA GLY A 448 20.43 -17.11 46.90
C GLY A 448 21.20 -18.07 47.78
N ILE A 449 22.53 -18.02 47.59
CA ILE A 449 23.52 -18.38 48.61
C ILE A 449 24.10 -17.08 49.19
#